data_2a002f4abf65c920d274ac2ca513a9f4
#
_entry.id   2a002f4abf65c920d274ac2ca513a9f4
#
_cell.length_a   1.000
_cell.length_b   1.000
_cell.length_c   1.000
_cell.angle_alpha   90.00
_cell.angle_beta   90.00
_cell.angle_gamma   90.00
#
_symmetry.space_group_name_H-M   'P 1'
#
loop_
_entity.id
_entity.type
_entity.pdbx_description
1 polymer ?
#
loop_
_entity_poly.entity_id
_entity_poly.type
_entity_poly.pdbx_seq_one_letter_code
_entity_poly.pdbx_strand_id
1 'polypeptide(L)' 'MTTNAIQLLDVVALTVDLPEYNLWRGQVGTVVERLANGAAFEVEFSDRDGRTYESVGLRPEQIMVLHFEPTSPDMVTV' A
#
# COMPACT_ATOMS: atom_id res chain seq x y z
N MET A 1 17.51 12.83 -2.58
CA MET A 1 16.35 12.66 -2.15
C MET A 1 15.75 11.41 -2.47
N THR A 2 15.36 10.79 -1.62
CA THR A 2 14.82 9.57 -1.82
C THR A 2 13.44 9.61 -2.12
N THR A 3 13.01 8.88 -3.00
CA THR A 3 11.62 8.85 -3.20
C THR A 3 11.13 7.64 -2.55
N ASN A 4 9.96 7.66 -2.12
CA ASN A 4 9.32 6.52 -1.57
C ASN A 4 8.44 5.93 -2.63
N ALA A 5 9.07 5.56 -3.72
CA ALA A 5 8.33 5.01 -4.82
C ALA A 5 7.63 3.74 -4.37
N ILE A 6 6.37 3.64 -4.72
CA ILE A 6 5.60 2.45 -4.41
C ILE A 6 5.97 1.36 -5.40
N GLN A 7 6.20 0.16 -4.89
CA GLN A 7 6.64 -0.96 -5.70
C GLN A 7 5.71 -2.13 -5.58
N LEU A 8 5.81 -3.05 -6.52
CA LEU A 8 5.04 -4.28 -6.47
C LEU A 8 5.34 -5.02 -5.18
N LEU A 9 4.31 -5.58 -4.60
CA LEU A 9 4.34 -6.35 -3.37
C LEU A 9 4.57 -5.52 -2.12
N ASP A 10 4.62 -4.20 -2.26
CA ASP A 10 4.65 -3.36 -1.07
C ASP A 10 3.36 -3.55 -0.28
N VAL A 11 3.50 -3.57 1.02
CA VAL A 11 2.36 -3.56 1.92
C VAL A 11 2.03 -2.11 2.20
N VAL A 12 0.78 -1.75 2.04
CA VAL A 12 0.36 -0.36 2.15
C VAL A 12 -0.87 -0.26 3.03
N ALA A 13 -1.11 0.94 3.54
CA ALA A 13 -2.34 1.23 4.28
C ALA A 13 -3.06 2.37 3.59
N LEU A 14 -4.38 2.34 3.61
CA LEU A 14 -5.18 3.43 3.07
C LEU A 14 -4.99 4.69 3.90
N THR A 15 -4.84 5.81 3.22
CA THR A 15 -4.76 7.12 3.87
C THR A 15 -6.10 7.83 3.86
N VAL A 16 -7.10 7.24 3.21
CA VAL A 16 -8.43 7.83 3.07
C VAL A 16 -9.48 6.76 3.25
N ASP A 17 -10.72 7.17 3.48
CA ASP A 17 -11.84 6.26 3.51
C ASP A 17 -12.37 6.08 2.09
N LEU A 18 -12.76 4.87 1.76
CA LEU A 18 -13.36 4.55 0.46
C LEU A 18 -14.66 3.80 0.74
N PRO A 19 -15.69 4.50 1.21
CA PRO A 19 -16.91 3.81 1.64
C PRO A 19 -17.61 3.06 0.52
N GLU A 20 -17.44 3.50 -0.73
CA GLU A 20 -18.04 2.79 -1.85
C GLU A 20 -17.49 1.38 -2.02
N TYR A 21 -16.30 1.12 -1.47
CA TYR A 21 -15.71 -0.20 -1.52
C TYR A 21 -15.74 -0.89 -0.16
N ASN A 22 -16.35 -0.23 0.81
CA ASN A 22 -16.38 -0.73 2.18
C ASN A 22 -14.96 -0.86 2.74
N LEU A 23 -14.13 0.11 2.40
CA LEU A 23 -12.75 0.18 2.87
C LEU A 23 -12.55 1.47 3.62
N TRP A 24 -11.73 1.43 4.65
CA TRP A 24 -11.56 2.57 5.54
C TRP A 24 -10.10 2.88 5.75
N ARG A 25 -9.83 4.13 6.03
CA ARG A 25 -8.49 4.60 6.31
C ARG A 25 -7.82 3.67 7.30
N GLY A 26 -6.58 3.29 7.03
CA GLY A 26 -5.82 2.41 7.89
C GLY A 26 -5.90 0.94 7.50
N GLN A 27 -6.82 0.56 6.61
CA GLN A 27 -6.84 -0.82 6.17
C GLN A 27 -5.64 -1.14 5.33
N VAL A 28 -5.13 -2.36 5.47
CA VAL A 28 -3.87 -2.77 4.91
C VAL A 28 -4.10 -3.67 3.71
N GLY A 29 -3.35 -3.42 2.66
CA GLY A 29 -3.40 -4.24 1.46
C GLY A 29 -2.03 -4.41 0.86
N THR A 30 -1.96 -5.08 -0.27
CA THR A 30 -0.70 -5.35 -0.96
C THR A 30 -0.81 -4.86 -2.40
N VAL A 31 0.22 -4.20 -2.87
CA VAL A 31 0.28 -3.72 -4.24
C VAL A 31 0.56 -4.90 -5.16
N VAL A 32 -0.36 -5.19 -6.06
CA VAL A 32 -0.21 -6.34 -6.95
C VAL A 32 0.01 -5.96 -8.41
N GLU A 33 -0.23 -4.70 -8.75
CA GLU A 33 0.00 -4.28 -10.12
C GLU A 33 0.23 -2.77 -10.18
N ARG A 34 1.13 -2.37 -11.07
CA ARG A 34 1.37 -0.96 -11.31
C ARG A 34 0.58 -0.57 -12.54
N LEU A 35 -0.23 0.45 -12.43
CA LEU A 35 -1.13 0.88 -13.50
C LEU A 35 -0.71 2.25 -14.00
N ALA A 36 -1.03 2.52 -15.26
CA ALA A 36 -0.86 3.84 -15.86
C ALA A 36 0.52 4.44 -15.60
N ASN A 37 1.55 3.62 -15.76
CA ASN A 37 2.94 4.05 -15.58
C ASN A 37 3.22 4.62 -14.20
N GLY A 38 2.56 4.09 -13.20
CA GLY A 38 2.79 4.54 -11.83
C GLY A 38 1.84 5.62 -11.36
N ALA A 39 0.87 5.98 -12.18
CA ALA A 39 -0.14 6.95 -11.77
C ALA A 39 -1.16 6.30 -10.82
N ALA A 40 -1.25 4.98 -10.85
CA ALA A 40 -2.15 4.25 -9.98
C ALA A 40 -1.59 2.86 -9.72
N PHE A 41 -2.14 2.20 -8.71
CA PHE A 41 -1.70 0.86 -8.34
C PHE A 41 -2.91 0.03 -7.97
N GLU A 42 -2.89 -1.23 -8.42
CA GLU A 42 -3.93 -2.16 -8.00
C GLU A 42 -3.52 -2.71 -6.64
N VAL A 43 -4.40 -2.60 -5.66
CA VAL A 43 -4.12 -3.02 -4.30
C VAL A 43 -5.15 -4.06 -3.89
N GLU A 44 -4.69 -5.19 -3.40
CA GLU A 44 -5.55 -6.25 -2.91
C GLU A 44 -5.64 -6.18 -1.40
N PHE A 45 -6.85 -6.23 -0.89
CA PHE A 45 -7.12 -6.23 0.54
C PHE A 45 -7.58 -7.63 0.94
N SER A 46 -6.89 -8.21 1.92
CA SER A 46 -7.16 -9.58 2.35
C SER A 46 -7.53 -9.61 3.81
N ASP A 47 -8.31 -10.60 4.20
CA ASP A 47 -8.66 -10.78 5.60
C ASP A 47 -7.56 -11.57 6.30
N ARG A 48 -7.79 -11.90 7.57
CA ARG A 48 -6.79 -12.60 8.35
C ARG A 48 -6.44 -13.98 7.82
N ASP A 49 -7.36 -14.56 7.07
CA ASP A 49 -7.14 -15.89 6.51
C ASP A 49 -6.51 -15.84 5.14
N GLY A 50 -6.13 -14.64 4.69
CA GLY A 50 -5.47 -14.49 3.40
C GLY A 50 -6.41 -14.45 2.22
N ARG A 51 -7.72 -14.35 2.45
CA ARG A 51 -8.65 -14.28 1.33
C ARG A 51 -8.81 -12.84 0.90
N THR A 52 -8.66 -12.60 -0.39
CA THR A 52 -8.87 -11.28 -0.96
C THR A 52 -10.35 -10.97 -0.95
N TYR A 53 -10.73 -9.87 -0.32
CA TYR A 53 -12.12 -9.48 -0.31
C TYR A 53 -12.38 -8.23 -1.16
N GLU A 54 -11.34 -7.55 -1.58
CA GLU A 54 -11.49 -6.38 -2.45
C GLU A 54 -10.19 -6.11 -3.18
N SER A 55 -10.29 -5.63 -4.41
CA SER A 55 -9.12 -5.26 -5.19
C SER A 55 -9.49 -3.95 -5.89
N VAL A 56 -8.72 -2.91 -5.69
CA VAL A 56 -9.07 -1.57 -6.14
C VAL A 56 -7.86 -0.86 -6.70
N GLY A 57 -8.05 -0.10 -7.78
CA GLY A 57 -7.01 0.76 -8.33
C GLY A 57 -6.96 2.05 -7.53
N LEU A 58 -5.81 2.37 -6.96
CA LEU A 58 -5.65 3.52 -6.09
C LEU A 58 -4.52 4.42 -6.54
N ARG A 59 -4.67 5.71 -6.30
CA ARG A 59 -3.62 6.66 -6.61
C ARG A 59 -2.59 6.67 -5.48
N PRO A 60 -1.37 7.08 -5.75
CA PRO A 60 -0.32 7.07 -4.72
C PRO A 60 -0.69 7.83 -3.44
N GLU A 61 -1.44 8.93 -3.58
CA GLU A 61 -1.77 9.71 -2.39
C GLU A 61 -2.82 9.04 -1.52
N GLN A 62 -3.45 7.97 -2.00
CA GLN A 62 -4.47 7.26 -1.23
C GLN A 62 -3.88 6.12 -0.40
N ILE A 63 -2.59 5.86 -0.55
CA ILE A 63 -1.95 4.76 0.17
C ILE A 63 -0.60 5.21 0.72
N MET A 64 -0.15 4.57 1.76
CA MET A 64 1.20 4.80 2.28
C MET A 64 1.88 3.47 2.47
N VAL A 65 3.14 3.39 2.12
CA VAL A 65 3.92 2.16 2.25
C VAL A 65 4.25 1.94 3.71
N LEU A 66 4.10 0.72 4.16
CA LEU A 66 4.44 0.33 5.52
C LEU A 66 5.80 -0.35 5.51
N HIS A 67 6.60 -0.03 6.51
CA HIS A 67 7.93 -0.61 6.63
C HIS A 67 7.98 -1.42 7.90
N PHE A 68 8.40 -2.67 7.79
CA PHE A 68 8.48 -3.56 8.94
C PHE A 68 9.88 -3.62 9.52
N GLU A 69 10.84 -3.12 8.77
CA GLU A 69 12.23 -3.16 9.18
C GLU A 69 12.87 -1.80 8.94
N PRO A 70 14.00 -1.53 9.53
CA PRO A 70 14.69 -0.28 9.25
C PRO A 70 14.94 -0.15 7.77
N THR A 71 14.76 1.06 7.25
CA THR A 71 14.92 1.28 5.82
C THR A 71 16.38 1.26 5.42
N SER A 72 17.29 1.44 6.36
CA SER A 72 18.71 1.41 6.06
C SER A 72 19.45 1.00 7.32
N PRO A 73 20.43 0.12 7.21
CA PRO A 73 21.23 -0.24 8.38
C PRO A 73 21.89 0.94 9.05
N ASP A 74 22.24 1.94 8.27
CA ASP A 74 22.89 3.09 8.83
C ASP A 74 21.99 3.89 9.72
N MET A 75 20.72 3.78 9.55
CA MET A 75 19.80 4.54 10.36
C MET A 75 19.57 3.93 11.71
N VAL A 76 20.12 2.77 11.92
CA VAL A 76 19.94 2.09 13.17
C VAL A 76 21.03 2.37 14.14
N THR A 77 22.08 2.96 13.68
CA THR A 77 23.16 3.19 14.58
C THR A 77 22.91 4.41 15.34
N VAL A 78 22.46 4.39 16.38
CA VAL A 78 22.30 5.55 17.19
C VAL A 78 22.81 5.30 18.56
#